data_c90f0b071a585d29b969749d697c73b9
#
_entry.id   c90f0b071a585d29b969749d697c73b9
#
_cell.length_a   1.000
_cell.length_b   1.000
_cell.length_c   1.000
_cell.angle_alpha   90.00
_cell.angle_beta   90.00
_cell.angle_gamma   90.00
#
_symmetry.space_group_name_H-M   'P 1'
#
loop_
_entity.id
_entity.type
_entity.pdbx_description
1 polymer ?
#
loop_
_entity_poly.entity_id
_entity_poly.type
_entity_poly.pdbx_seq_one_letter_code
_entity_poly.pdbx_strand_id
1 'polypeptide(L)'
;ALGCNYVIPVVMKGQTGADRILTGTPLIEGDKPVRTNSDYWSVLPKDYVLYCVKYMNPWHASYLRRGIDKITENGTVTTSERHAQSVEKDEVCGITTRSLNTAVFPISTTSTNGTTVNCDLLLTFNDDNECTITSGTTGISATGSGKFVEDGEKNSWGNKDRDAIYLEYDVDFGFKQIATKDTLVLQTRGTNKLEVFAPKYKAN
;
A
#
# COMPACT_ATOMS: atom_id res chain seq x y z
N ALA A 1 4.71 5.58 0.30
CA ALA A 1 3.34 5.88 -0.12
C ALA A 1 3.17 7.39 -0.19
N LEU A 2 2.62 7.91 -1.29
CA LEU A 2 2.19 9.29 -1.37
C LEU A 2 1.00 9.44 -0.41
N GLY A 3 1.28 9.89 0.82
CA GLY A 3 0.25 10.17 1.82
C GLY A 3 -0.69 11.27 1.35
N CYS A 4 -1.83 11.39 2.02
CA CYS A 4 -2.75 12.50 1.81
C CYS A 4 -2.15 13.78 2.44
N ASN A 5 -1.31 14.49 1.68
CA ASN A 5 -0.60 15.67 2.16
C ASN A 5 -1.43 16.95 2.04
N TYR A 6 -2.42 16.96 1.12
CA TYR A 6 -3.28 18.11 0.86
C TYR A 6 -4.72 17.67 0.75
N VAL A 7 -5.61 18.49 1.28
CA VAL A 7 -7.06 18.31 1.15
C VAL A 7 -7.69 19.50 0.44
N ILE A 8 -8.71 19.25 -0.34
CA ILE A 8 -9.51 20.27 -1.01
C ILE A 8 -10.81 20.41 -0.20
N PRO A 9 -11.04 21.53 0.49
CA PRO A 9 -12.31 21.77 1.17
C PRO A 9 -13.36 22.16 0.12
N VAL A 10 -14.49 21.48 0.14
CA VAL A 10 -15.66 21.79 -0.67
C VAL A 10 -16.81 22.16 0.26
N VAL A 11 -17.38 23.34 0.07
CA VAL A 11 -18.46 23.87 0.90
C VAL A 11 -19.76 23.77 0.13
N MET A 12 -20.82 23.34 0.80
CA MET A 12 -22.18 23.28 0.24
C MET A 12 -22.67 24.70 -0.09
N LYS A 13 -23.00 24.95 -1.34
CA LYS A 13 -23.50 26.25 -1.81
C LYS A 13 -25.03 26.35 -1.69
N GLY A 14 -25.72 25.23 -1.87
CA GLY A 14 -27.18 25.16 -1.84
C GLY A 14 -27.65 23.72 -1.75
N GLN A 15 -28.94 23.53 -1.53
CA GLN A 15 -29.60 22.24 -1.43
C GLN A 15 -31.01 22.30 -2.04
N THR A 16 -31.54 21.14 -2.39
CA THR A 16 -32.96 20.94 -2.78
C THR A 16 -33.51 19.75 -2.02
N GLY A 17 -34.77 19.84 -1.55
CA GLY A 17 -35.43 18.75 -0.83
C GLY A 17 -35.04 18.61 0.64
N ALA A 18 -34.40 19.64 1.22
CA ALA A 18 -34.13 19.74 2.65
C ALA A 18 -34.50 21.14 3.18
N ASP A 19 -34.78 21.26 4.47
CA ASP A 19 -35.26 22.53 5.04
C ASP A 19 -34.14 23.57 5.18
N ARG A 20 -32.92 23.13 5.49
CA ARG A 20 -31.78 24.03 5.73
C ARG A 20 -30.44 23.34 5.60
N ILE A 21 -29.39 24.14 5.44
CA ILE A 21 -27.99 23.75 5.55
C ILE A 21 -27.51 24.00 6.98
N LEU A 22 -26.85 23.02 7.59
CA LEU A 22 -26.27 23.13 8.94
C LEU A 22 -24.90 23.81 8.88
N THR A 23 -24.89 25.13 8.88
CA THR A 23 -23.68 25.96 8.74
C THR A 23 -22.86 26.12 10.01
N GLY A 24 -23.36 25.57 11.14
CA GLY A 24 -22.74 25.70 12.45
C GLY A 24 -23.06 27.04 13.14
N THR A 25 -22.62 27.17 14.40
CA THR A 25 -22.72 28.41 15.21
C THR A 25 -21.30 28.79 15.65
N PRO A 26 -20.75 29.89 15.16
CA PRO A 26 -19.41 30.32 15.56
C PRO A 26 -19.40 30.86 17.00
N LEU A 27 -18.29 30.67 17.71
CA LEU A 27 -17.98 31.30 18.99
C LEU A 27 -17.31 32.66 18.84
N ILE A 28 -16.77 32.94 17.65
CA ILE A 28 -15.96 34.15 17.36
C ILE A 28 -16.76 35.05 16.46
N GLU A 29 -16.88 36.34 16.84
CA GLU A 29 -17.44 37.39 15.99
C GLU A 29 -16.38 37.88 15.01
N GLY A 30 -16.74 38.11 13.74
CA GLY A 30 -15.87 38.61 12.70
C GLY A 30 -15.73 37.68 11.49
N ASP A 31 -14.57 37.63 10.90
CA ASP A 31 -14.29 36.85 9.69
C ASP A 31 -14.65 35.37 9.86
N LYS A 32 -15.10 34.75 8.77
CA LYS A 32 -15.60 33.38 8.75
C LYS A 32 -14.63 32.41 9.43
N PRO A 33 -15.01 31.80 10.57
CA PRO A 33 -14.13 30.92 11.32
C PRO A 33 -13.76 29.70 10.48
N VAL A 34 -12.54 29.18 10.69
CA VAL A 34 -12.04 27.98 9.99
C VAL A 34 -12.92 26.79 10.33
N ARG A 35 -13.59 26.20 9.33
CA ARG A 35 -14.54 25.10 9.52
C ARG A 35 -13.95 23.85 10.17
N THR A 36 -12.67 23.59 9.99
CA THR A 36 -11.97 22.43 10.53
C THR A 36 -11.40 22.64 11.93
N ASN A 37 -11.48 23.86 12.49
CA ASN A 37 -11.03 24.13 13.85
C ASN A 37 -12.23 24.14 14.81
N SER A 38 -12.36 23.08 15.63
CA SER A 38 -13.45 22.89 16.57
C SER A 38 -13.57 24.02 17.61
N ASP A 39 -12.46 24.67 17.96
CA ASP A 39 -12.42 25.70 19.00
C ASP A 39 -13.14 26.99 18.61
N TYR A 40 -13.43 27.16 17.32
CA TYR A 40 -14.12 28.33 16.78
C TYR A 40 -15.65 28.17 16.73
N TRP A 41 -16.17 27.01 17.16
CA TRP A 41 -17.57 26.67 16.95
C TRP A 41 -18.24 26.17 18.23
N SER A 42 -19.39 26.77 18.63
CA SER A 42 -20.28 26.20 19.64
C SER A 42 -21.08 25.03 19.07
N VAL A 43 -21.46 25.10 17.78
CA VAL A 43 -22.05 24.01 17.02
C VAL A 43 -21.23 23.84 15.76
N LEU A 44 -20.63 22.65 15.58
CA LEU A 44 -19.79 22.35 14.42
C LEU A 44 -20.59 22.44 13.11
N PRO A 45 -20.03 23.06 12.05
CA PRO A 45 -20.64 23.07 10.74
C PRO A 45 -20.65 21.66 10.12
N LYS A 46 -21.71 21.36 9.36
CA LYS A 46 -21.87 20.12 8.57
C LYS A 46 -22.02 20.40 7.09
N ASP A 47 -21.66 21.60 6.67
CA ASP A 47 -21.87 22.14 5.31
C ASP A 47 -20.63 22.00 4.43
N TYR A 48 -19.67 21.14 4.79
CA TYR A 48 -18.45 20.95 4.02
C TYR A 48 -17.98 19.49 4.00
N VAL A 49 -17.20 19.17 2.99
CA VAL A 49 -16.51 17.88 2.83
C VAL A 49 -15.05 18.16 2.48
N LEU A 50 -14.16 17.36 3.02
CA LEU A 50 -12.75 17.42 2.71
C LEU A 50 -12.39 16.28 1.74
N TYR A 51 -11.90 16.63 0.55
CA TYR A 51 -11.42 15.67 -0.43
C TYR A 51 -9.90 15.53 -0.33
N CYS A 52 -9.44 14.30 -0.14
CA CYS A 52 -8.05 13.95 -0.29
C CYS A 52 -7.87 13.17 -1.58
N VAL A 53 -7.07 13.70 -2.51
CA VAL A 53 -6.70 12.99 -3.74
C VAL A 53 -5.39 12.26 -3.50
N LYS A 54 -5.42 10.93 -3.62
CA LYS A 54 -4.25 10.07 -3.48
C LYS A 54 -4.02 9.34 -4.80
N TYR A 55 -2.80 9.45 -5.33
CA TYR A 55 -2.39 8.65 -6.47
C TYR A 55 -1.98 7.25 -6.02
N MET A 56 -2.46 6.23 -6.71
CA MET A 56 -2.04 4.83 -6.55
C MET A 56 -1.68 4.29 -7.93
N ASN A 57 -0.49 3.68 -8.05
CA ASN A 57 -0.11 3.02 -9.28
C ASN A 57 -0.89 1.70 -9.49
N PRO A 58 -0.88 1.11 -10.70
CA PRO A 58 -1.67 -0.09 -11.02
C PRO A 58 -1.38 -1.31 -10.14
N TRP A 59 -0.18 -1.39 -9.56
CA TRP A 59 0.27 -2.54 -8.76
C TRP A 59 -0.03 -2.40 -7.26
N HIS A 60 -0.55 -1.23 -6.84
CA HIS A 60 -0.93 -0.99 -5.44
C HIS A 60 -2.17 -1.83 -5.09
N ALA A 61 -1.97 -2.90 -4.33
CA ALA A 61 -3.02 -3.84 -3.98
C ALA A 61 -2.61 -4.74 -2.81
N SER A 62 -3.56 -5.53 -2.33
CA SER A 62 -3.31 -6.72 -1.51
C SER A 62 -3.26 -7.94 -2.41
N TYR A 63 -2.28 -8.80 -2.16
CA TYR A 63 -2.02 -10.03 -2.92
C TYR A 63 -1.96 -11.24 -2.00
N LEU A 64 -2.32 -12.38 -2.54
CA LEU A 64 -2.10 -13.70 -1.96
C LEU A 64 -0.74 -14.21 -2.44
N ARG A 65 0.17 -14.44 -1.50
CA ARG A 65 1.58 -14.73 -1.78
C ARG A 65 1.89 -16.19 -1.62
N ARG A 66 2.45 -16.80 -2.65
CA ARG A 66 3.03 -18.14 -2.63
C ARG A 66 4.38 -18.15 -3.32
N GLY A 67 5.24 -19.10 -2.95
CA GLY A 67 6.56 -19.14 -3.58
C GLY A 67 7.50 -20.15 -2.94
N ILE A 68 8.74 -20.12 -3.42
CA ILE A 68 9.82 -20.98 -2.97
C ILE A 68 11.02 -20.11 -2.60
N ASP A 69 11.57 -20.35 -1.41
CA ASP A 69 12.78 -19.72 -0.92
C ASP A 69 13.93 -20.73 -0.86
N LYS A 70 15.05 -20.37 -1.45
CA LYS A 70 16.33 -21.04 -1.23
C LYS A 70 17.15 -20.19 -0.28
N ILE A 71 17.29 -20.64 0.95
CA ILE A 71 17.92 -19.91 2.04
C ILE A 71 19.33 -20.42 2.23
N THR A 72 20.32 -19.51 2.19
CA THR A 72 21.72 -19.79 2.53
C THR A 72 22.09 -19.09 3.83
N GLU A 73 22.40 -19.84 4.85
CA GLU A 73 22.80 -19.34 6.18
C GLU A 73 23.94 -20.18 6.74
N ASN A 74 25.04 -19.54 7.15
CA ASN A 74 26.24 -20.20 7.67
C ASN A 74 26.77 -21.35 6.79
N GLY A 75 26.72 -21.15 5.45
CA GLY A 75 27.15 -22.16 4.47
C GLY A 75 26.18 -23.33 4.25
N THR A 76 25.07 -23.36 4.98
CA THR A 76 24.01 -24.37 4.80
C THR A 76 22.93 -23.80 3.88
N VAL A 77 22.49 -24.62 2.92
CA VAL A 77 21.40 -24.28 2.01
C VAL A 77 20.17 -25.10 2.37
N THR A 78 19.05 -24.42 2.57
CA THR A 78 17.73 -25.03 2.80
C THR A 78 16.72 -24.48 1.81
N THR A 79 15.70 -25.27 1.49
CA THR A 79 14.58 -24.84 0.65
C THR A 79 13.31 -24.84 1.47
N SER A 80 12.52 -23.77 1.34
CA SER A 80 11.23 -23.63 1.99
C SER A 80 10.18 -23.27 0.96
N GLU A 81 9.08 -24.00 0.97
CA GLU A 81 7.91 -23.69 0.14
C GLU A 81 6.89 -22.94 0.99
N ARG A 82 6.34 -21.87 0.42
CA ARG A 82 5.31 -21.03 1.04
C ARG A 82 4.05 -21.10 0.20
N HIS A 83 3.10 -21.88 0.65
CA HIS A 83 1.73 -21.91 0.11
C HIS A 83 0.80 -22.58 1.12
N ALA A 84 -0.48 -22.20 1.10
CA ALA A 84 -1.53 -22.94 1.79
C ALA A 84 -2.12 -24.01 0.86
N GLN A 85 -3.06 -24.80 1.38
CA GLN A 85 -3.77 -25.83 0.60
C GLN A 85 -4.54 -25.24 -0.59
N SER A 86 -5.02 -23.99 -0.47
CA SER A 86 -5.71 -23.25 -1.51
C SER A 86 -5.25 -21.80 -1.55
N VAL A 87 -5.29 -21.17 -2.71
CA VAL A 87 -4.75 -19.80 -2.95
C VAL A 87 -5.36 -18.77 -2.01
N GLU A 88 -6.67 -18.86 -1.75
CA GLU A 88 -7.38 -17.92 -0.87
C GLU A 88 -6.94 -17.96 0.60
N LYS A 89 -6.18 -18.98 0.99
CA LYS A 89 -5.60 -19.16 2.33
C LYS A 89 -4.12 -18.82 2.39
N ASP A 90 -3.52 -18.45 1.25
CA ASP A 90 -2.13 -18.01 1.23
C ASP A 90 -1.91 -16.74 2.05
N GLU A 91 -0.67 -16.47 2.39
CA GLU A 91 -0.27 -15.26 3.09
C GLU A 91 -0.73 -14.01 2.31
N VAL A 92 -1.39 -13.08 3.01
CA VAL A 92 -1.76 -11.80 2.43
C VAL A 92 -0.62 -10.82 2.58
N CYS A 93 -0.08 -10.32 1.47
CA CYS A 93 0.91 -9.26 1.44
C CYS A 93 0.37 -8.01 0.74
N GLY A 94 0.95 -6.85 1.07
CA GLY A 94 0.56 -5.57 0.49
C GLY A 94 1.67 -5.00 -0.38
N ILE A 95 1.32 -4.55 -1.58
CA ILE A 95 2.20 -3.73 -2.41
C ILE A 95 1.68 -2.30 -2.36
N THR A 96 2.57 -1.34 -2.12
CA THR A 96 2.21 0.08 -1.99
C THR A 96 2.91 0.94 -3.03
N THR A 97 2.27 2.05 -3.40
CA THR A 97 2.82 3.01 -4.37
C THR A 97 3.97 3.80 -3.75
N ARG A 98 5.10 3.89 -4.46
CA ARG A 98 6.19 4.82 -4.18
C ARG A 98 6.24 5.98 -5.20
N SER A 99 6.09 5.66 -6.48
CA SER A 99 6.04 6.62 -7.59
C SER A 99 5.11 6.11 -8.70
N LEU A 100 5.08 6.79 -9.84
CA LEU A 100 4.26 6.38 -11.00
C LEU A 100 4.56 4.95 -11.46
N ASN A 101 5.83 4.58 -11.50
CA ASN A 101 6.30 3.29 -12.00
C ASN A 101 6.99 2.43 -10.94
N THR A 102 7.10 2.88 -9.68
CA THR A 102 7.76 2.12 -8.62
C THR A 102 6.77 1.79 -7.51
N ALA A 103 6.73 0.52 -7.16
CA ALA A 103 5.99 -0.01 -6.03
C ALA A 103 6.94 -0.53 -4.94
N VAL A 104 6.46 -0.58 -3.69
CA VAL A 104 7.19 -1.13 -2.54
C VAL A 104 6.54 -2.44 -2.15
N PHE A 105 7.34 -3.50 -2.09
CA PHE A 105 6.96 -4.80 -1.58
C PHE A 105 7.77 -5.11 -0.32
N PRO A 106 7.20 -4.99 0.89
CA PRO A 106 7.89 -5.27 2.12
C PRO A 106 8.03 -6.79 2.33
N ILE A 107 9.24 -7.22 2.67
CA ILE A 107 9.55 -8.58 3.08
C ILE A 107 10.28 -8.55 4.43
N SER A 108 10.32 -9.68 5.10
CA SER A 108 11.05 -9.82 6.36
C SER A 108 11.67 -11.19 6.52
N THR A 109 12.72 -11.26 7.33
CA THR A 109 13.32 -12.52 7.79
C THR A 109 13.67 -12.41 9.26
N THR A 110 13.87 -13.55 9.91
CA THR A 110 14.32 -13.60 11.31
C THR A 110 15.81 -13.93 11.34
N SER A 111 16.57 -13.13 12.09
CA SER A 111 17.99 -13.37 12.34
C SER A 111 18.21 -14.47 13.39
N THR A 112 19.44 -14.94 13.53
CA THR A 112 19.81 -16.01 14.46
C THR A 112 19.51 -15.70 15.93
N ASN A 113 19.44 -14.41 16.31
CA ASN A 113 19.08 -13.96 17.65
C ASN A 113 17.57 -13.74 17.85
N GLY A 114 16.72 -14.13 16.88
CA GLY A 114 15.27 -14.00 16.94
C GLY A 114 14.74 -12.62 16.56
N THR A 115 15.60 -11.67 16.12
CA THR A 115 15.17 -10.34 15.71
C THR A 115 14.62 -10.37 14.29
N THR A 116 13.44 -9.76 14.06
CA THR A 116 12.89 -9.57 12.71
C THR A 116 13.64 -8.46 12.00
N VAL A 117 14.13 -8.75 10.81
CA VAL A 117 14.80 -7.79 9.91
C VAL A 117 13.92 -7.59 8.69
N ASN A 118 13.53 -6.34 8.44
CA ASN A 118 12.65 -5.94 7.35
C ASN A 118 13.47 -5.40 6.17
N CYS A 119 13.01 -5.68 4.97
CA CYS A 119 13.53 -5.11 3.73
C CYS A 119 12.37 -4.67 2.83
N ASP A 120 12.44 -3.43 2.37
CA ASP A 120 11.53 -2.92 1.36
C ASP A 120 12.13 -3.20 -0.02
N LEU A 121 11.52 -4.09 -0.79
CA LEU A 121 11.87 -4.29 -2.20
C LEU A 121 11.21 -3.19 -3.05
N LEU A 122 11.99 -2.58 -3.91
CA LEU A 122 11.52 -1.60 -4.90
C LEU A 122 11.32 -2.32 -6.22
N LEU A 123 10.06 -2.41 -6.65
CA LEU A 123 9.67 -2.96 -7.94
C LEU A 123 9.48 -1.80 -8.90
N THR A 124 10.41 -1.62 -9.84
CA THR A 124 10.35 -0.55 -10.85
C THR A 124 9.91 -1.13 -12.18
N PHE A 125 8.68 -0.83 -12.58
CA PHE A 125 8.03 -1.36 -13.78
C PHE A 125 8.29 -0.48 -15.01
N ASN A 126 8.41 -1.13 -16.14
CA ASN A 126 8.44 -0.51 -17.48
C ASN A 126 7.04 -0.58 -18.15
N ASP A 127 6.95 -0.08 -19.38
CA ASP A 127 5.70 -0.05 -20.16
C ASP A 127 5.21 -1.46 -20.58
N ASP A 128 6.10 -2.46 -20.58
CA ASP A 128 5.78 -3.87 -20.86
C ASP A 128 5.34 -4.65 -19.61
N ASN A 129 5.11 -3.95 -18.49
CA ASN A 129 4.79 -4.54 -17.20
C ASN A 129 5.89 -5.44 -16.62
N GLU A 130 7.12 -5.36 -17.12
CA GLU A 130 8.27 -6.01 -16.52
C GLU A 130 8.88 -5.10 -15.46
N CYS A 131 9.38 -5.68 -14.38
CA CYS A 131 10.03 -4.90 -13.33
C CYS A 131 11.44 -5.36 -13.01
N THR A 132 12.27 -4.40 -12.62
CA THR A 132 13.53 -4.63 -11.94
C THR A 132 13.31 -4.53 -10.44
N ILE A 133 14.01 -5.35 -9.66
CA ILE A 133 13.91 -5.43 -8.22
C ILE A 133 15.21 -4.95 -7.60
N THR A 134 15.12 -4.00 -6.67
CA THR A 134 16.26 -3.50 -5.89
C THR A 134 15.86 -3.32 -4.43
N SER A 135 16.85 -3.17 -3.54
CA SER A 135 16.58 -2.86 -2.14
C SER A 135 16.31 -1.37 -1.93
N GLY A 136 15.27 -1.06 -1.18
CA GLY A 136 14.98 0.26 -0.63
C GLY A 136 15.48 0.46 0.80
N THR A 137 16.10 -0.58 1.38
CA THR A 137 16.57 -0.60 2.78
C THR A 137 18.08 -0.53 2.83
N THR A 138 18.61 0.43 3.57
CA THR A 138 20.06 0.60 3.75
C THR A 138 20.68 -0.62 4.45
N GLY A 139 21.83 -1.08 3.96
CA GLY A 139 22.57 -2.22 4.53
C GLY A 139 22.06 -3.59 4.10
N ILE A 140 21.02 -3.66 3.28
CA ILE A 140 20.50 -4.89 2.67
C ILE A 140 20.57 -4.72 1.16
N SER A 141 21.12 -5.69 0.45
CA SER A 141 21.12 -5.69 -1.00
C SER A 141 20.03 -6.62 -1.54
N ALA A 142 19.41 -6.21 -2.66
CA ALA A 142 18.46 -7.02 -3.39
C ALA A 142 18.63 -6.80 -4.90
N THR A 143 18.45 -7.86 -5.66
CA THR A 143 18.47 -7.81 -7.12
C THR A 143 17.51 -8.86 -7.66
N GLY A 144 16.89 -8.55 -8.78
CA GLY A 144 15.96 -9.47 -9.40
C GLY A 144 15.12 -8.83 -10.48
N SER A 145 14.15 -9.59 -10.96
CA SER A 145 13.19 -9.15 -11.96
C SER A 145 11.82 -9.75 -11.70
N GLY A 146 10.82 -9.22 -12.38
CA GLY A 146 9.47 -9.74 -12.32
C GLY A 146 8.60 -9.21 -13.45
N LYS A 147 7.35 -9.67 -13.46
CA LYS A 147 6.37 -9.27 -14.46
C LYS A 147 4.98 -9.27 -13.87
N PHE A 148 4.23 -8.18 -14.11
CA PHE A 148 2.79 -8.15 -13.87
C PHE A 148 2.07 -8.68 -15.12
N VAL A 149 1.14 -9.60 -14.91
CA VAL A 149 0.33 -10.22 -15.97
C VAL A 149 -1.14 -10.09 -15.62
N GLU A 150 -1.90 -9.38 -16.44
CA GLU A 150 -3.36 -9.32 -16.32
C GLU A 150 -3.95 -10.71 -16.55
N ASP A 151 -4.88 -11.12 -15.67
CA ASP A 151 -5.47 -12.46 -15.68
C ASP A 151 -4.43 -13.60 -15.76
N GLY A 152 -3.25 -13.40 -15.17
CA GLY A 152 -2.12 -14.34 -15.23
C GLY A 152 -2.42 -15.69 -14.58
N GLU A 153 -3.18 -15.69 -13.50
CA GLU A 153 -3.63 -16.90 -12.80
C GLU A 153 -5.06 -17.26 -13.22
N LYS A 154 -5.16 -18.28 -14.09
CA LYS A 154 -6.43 -18.75 -14.63
C LYS A 154 -7.22 -19.61 -13.63
N ASN A 155 -8.55 -19.40 -13.62
CA ASN A 155 -9.47 -20.13 -12.75
C ASN A 155 -8.97 -20.23 -11.29
N SER A 156 -8.46 -19.11 -10.79
CA SER A 156 -7.87 -18.98 -9.48
C SER A 156 -8.95 -18.85 -8.38
N TRP A 157 -8.62 -18.23 -7.26
CA TRP A 157 -9.54 -18.12 -6.14
C TRP A 157 -10.86 -17.42 -6.53
N GLY A 158 -11.96 -17.94 -6.02
CA GLY A 158 -13.32 -17.50 -6.38
C GLY A 158 -13.74 -17.92 -7.78
N ASN A 159 -13.07 -18.91 -8.40
CA ASN A 159 -13.33 -19.42 -9.76
C ASN A 159 -13.27 -18.31 -10.83
N LYS A 160 -12.28 -17.39 -10.69
CA LYS A 160 -12.05 -16.29 -11.62
C LYS A 160 -10.60 -16.22 -12.01
N ASP A 161 -10.34 -15.67 -13.21
CA ASP A 161 -9.01 -15.28 -13.61
C ASP A 161 -8.57 -14.09 -12.74
N ARG A 162 -7.31 -14.07 -12.35
CA ARG A 162 -6.74 -13.05 -11.46
C ARG A 162 -5.44 -12.51 -12.02
N ASP A 163 -5.27 -11.21 -11.87
CA ASP A 163 -3.98 -10.58 -12.12
C ASP A 163 -2.93 -11.17 -11.19
N ALA A 164 -1.70 -11.28 -11.68
CA ALA A 164 -0.59 -11.78 -10.90
C ALA A 164 0.69 -10.99 -11.13
N ILE A 165 1.57 -10.98 -10.13
CA ILE A 165 2.95 -10.54 -10.27
C ILE A 165 3.84 -11.74 -10.00
N TYR A 166 4.67 -12.09 -10.97
CA TYR A 166 5.70 -13.12 -10.85
C TYR A 166 7.03 -12.43 -10.56
N LEU A 167 7.71 -12.84 -9.49
CA LEU A 167 8.97 -12.24 -9.05
C LEU A 167 10.03 -13.33 -8.90
N GLU A 168 11.25 -13.04 -9.34
CA GLU A 168 12.43 -13.84 -9.05
C GLU A 168 13.54 -12.90 -8.57
N TYR A 169 14.01 -13.10 -7.33
CA TYR A 169 14.93 -12.17 -6.71
C TYR A 169 15.81 -12.82 -5.65
N ASP A 170 16.98 -12.22 -5.45
CA ASP A 170 17.93 -12.54 -4.39
C ASP A 170 18.02 -11.37 -3.42
N VAL A 171 18.03 -11.68 -2.12
CA VAL A 171 18.23 -10.69 -1.05
C VAL A 171 19.35 -11.14 -0.15
N ASP A 172 20.32 -10.23 0.09
CA ASP A 172 21.39 -10.45 1.05
C ASP A 172 21.18 -9.55 2.28
N PHE A 173 20.83 -10.19 3.39
CA PHE A 173 20.66 -9.56 4.71
C PHE A 173 21.98 -9.43 5.49
N GLY A 174 23.10 -9.86 4.89
CA GLY A 174 24.42 -9.91 5.53
C GLY A 174 24.68 -11.19 6.35
N PHE A 175 23.72 -11.62 7.14
CA PHE A 175 23.78 -12.87 7.92
C PHE A 175 23.11 -14.05 7.21
N LYS A 176 22.29 -13.79 6.23
CA LYS A 176 21.48 -14.75 5.47
C LYS A 176 21.24 -14.24 4.07
N GLN A 177 21.32 -15.13 3.09
CA GLN A 177 20.93 -14.86 1.70
C GLN A 177 19.70 -15.69 1.35
N ILE A 178 18.75 -15.08 0.65
CA ILE A 178 17.50 -15.73 0.25
C ILE A 178 17.26 -15.48 -1.23
N ALA A 179 17.27 -16.56 -2.03
CA ALA A 179 16.83 -16.55 -3.41
C ALA A 179 15.36 -16.99 -3.46
N THR A 180 14.49 -16.15 -4.00
CA THR A 180 13.04 -16.33 -3.94
C THR A 180 12.42 -16.33 -5.32
N LYS A 181 11.47 -17.25 -5.54
CA LYS A 181 10.49 -17.19 -6.63
C LYS A 181 9.11 -17.04 -6.03
N ASP A 182 8.48 -15.89 -6.25
CA ASP A 182 7.16 -15.54 -5.75
C ASP A 182 6.11 -15.45 -6.86
N THR A 183 4.91 -15.92 -6.56
CA THR A 183 3.69 -15.61 -7.29
C THR A 183 2.77 -14.83 -6.35
N LEU A 184 2.45 -13.60 -6.72
CA LEU A 184 1.55 -12.72 -5.98
C LEU A 184 0.23 -12.63 -6.75
N VAL A 185 -0.81 -13.29 -6.26
CA VAL A 185 -2.13 -13.34 -6.90
C VAL A 185 -2.99 -12.20 -6.36
N LEU A 186 -3.54 -11.37 -7.22
CA LEU A 186 -4.34 -10.23 -6.81
C LEU A 186 -5.53 -10.66 -5.94
N GLN A 187 -5.59 -10.12 -4.72
CA GLN A 187 -6.72 -10.30 -3.81
C GLN A 187 -7.69 -9.13 -3.91
N THR A 188 -7.21 -7.91 -3.68
CA THR A 188 -8.06 -6.71 -3.65
C THR A 188 -7.27 -5.48 -4.09
N ARG A 189 -7.83 -4.70 -5.02
CA ARG A 189 -7.27 -3.41 -5.44
C ARG A 189 -7.46 -2.36 -4.34
N GLY A 190 -6.49 -1.47 -4.19
CA GLY A 190 -6.51 -0.41 -3.20
C GLY A 190 -6.14 -0.90 -1.79
N THR A 191 -6.62 -0.19 -0.77
CA THR A 191 -6.37 -0.54 0.62
C THR A 191 -7.64 -1.04 1.29
N ASN A 192 -7.54 -2.13 2.06
CA ASN A 192 -8.65 -2.64 2.88
C ASN A 192 -8.77 -1.89 4.21
N LYS A 193 -7.94 -0.89 4.46
CA LYS A 193 -7.95 -0.10 5.69
C LYS A 193 -8.69 1.21 5.45
N LEU A 194 -9.63 1.52 6.36
CA LEU A 194 -10.18 2.86 6.45
C LEU A 194 -9.04 3.83 6.84
N GLU A 195 -8.67 4.71 5.91
CA GLU A 195 -7.70 5.76 6.21
C GLU A 195 -8.44 6.94 6.85
N VAL A 196 -8.11 7.23 8.10
CA VAL A 196 -8.59 8.42 8.81
C VAL A 196 -7.51 9.49 8.71
N PHE A 197 -7.88 10.69 8.29
CA PHE A 197 -6.99 11.83 8.28
C PHE A 197 -7.58 12.96 9.11
N ALA A 198 -6.74 13.64 9.88
CA ALA A 198 -7.08 14.83 10.66
C ALA A 198 -6.32 16.03 10.07
N PRO A 199 -6.91 16.76 9.12
CA PRO A 199 -6.25 17.90 8.50
C PRO A 199 -6.05 19.01 9.53
N LYS A 200 -4.86 19.62 9.49
CA LYS A 200 -4.57 20.83 10.26
C LYS A 200 -4.63 22.03 9.33
N TYR A 201 -5.25 23.10 9.79
CA TYR A 201 -5.18 24.37 9.10
C TYR A 201 -3.74 24.91 9.18
N LYS A 202 -3.19 25.27 8.03
CA LYS A 202 -1.93 26.00 7.94
C LYS A 202 -2.26 27.45 7.58
N ALA A 203 -2.06 28.37 8.50
CA ALA A 203 -2.09 29.79 8.19
C ALA A 203 -0.96 30.11 7.19
N ASN A 204 -1.27 30.93 6.17
CA ASN A 204 -0.27 31.44 5.24
C ASN A 204 0.64 32.45 5.94
#